data_bbb8f4cf6cb8ec3f81919611a5ef99a4
#
_entry.id   bbb8f4cf6cb8ec3f81919611a5ef99a4
#
_cell.length_a   1.000
_cell.length_b   1.000
_cell.length_c   1.000
_cell.angle_alpha   90.00
_cell.angle_beta   90.00
_cell.angle_gamma   90.00
#
_symmetry.space_group_name_H-M   'P 1'
#
loop_
_entity.id
_entity.type
_entity.pdbx_description
1 polymer ?
#
loop_
_entity_poly.entity_id
_entity_poly.type
_entity_poly.pdbx_seq_one_letter_code
_entity_poly.pdbx_strand_id
1 'polypeptide(L)'
;MINLSLSDLMEYTEWERQKRHEWMRQQGDQVLKVSVGPNGDRFETVGDLVKHIFSAEKRYVERLAGQPMTDTTAVPNDNIEALFQFGRESRNSLKEFAETFPADKWDVPQQQNLVVVMISVTPRKAITHVLLHETRHWAQIGAMLRMAGYKGDFHDFLFCPAMGGIVRHSQGTASAR
;
A
#
# COMPACT_ATOMS: atom_id res chain seq x y z
N MET A 1 -23.15 12.45 -9.51
CA MET A 1 -22.17 11.41 -9.93
C MET A 1 -21.26 11.15 -8.72
N ILE A 2 -21.15 9.90 -8.27
CA ILE A 2 -20.19 9.55 -7.21
C ILE A 2 -18.79 9.61 -7.84
N ASN A 3 -17.91 10.42 -7.27
CA ASN A 3 -16.58 10.66 -7.83
C ASN A 3 -15.54 10.32 -6.76
N LEU A 4 -14.77 9.25 -6.97
CA LEU A 4 -13.64 8.87 -6.15
C LEU A 4 -12.39 9.49 -6.77
N SER A 5 -11.75 10.40 -6.05
CA SER A 5 -10.55 11.08 -6.51
C SER A 5 -9.27 10.29 -6.18
N LEU A 6 -8.14 10.66 -6.81
CA LEU A 6 -6.82 10.14 -6.41
C LEU A 6 -6.49 10.54 -4.97
N SER A 7 -6.92 11.71 -4.53
CA SER A 7 -6.73 12.16 -3.14
C SER A 7 -7.44 11.26 -2.14
N ASP A 8 -8.69 10.87 -2.43
CA ASP A 8 -9.45 9.96 -1.57
C ASP A 8 -8.79 8.58 -1.48
N LEU A 9 -8.28 8.07 -2.62
CA LEU A 9 -7.54 6.80 -2.64
C LEU A 9 -6.22 6.89 -1.88
N MET A 10 -5.50 8.02 -1.99
CA MET A 10 -4.27 8.25 -1.23
C MET A 10 -4.54 8.31 0.28
N GLU A 11 -5.61 9.01 0.68
CA GLU A 11 -6.02 9.10 2.09
C GLU A 11 -6.40 7.72 2.63
N TYR A 12 -7.18 6.94 1.87
CA TYR A 12 -7.56 5.59 2.26
C TYR A 12 -6.34 4.68 2.41
N THR A 13 -5.47 4.63 1.42
CA THR A 13 -4.30 3.74 1.47
C THR A 13 -3.29 4.17 2.53
N GLU A 14 -3.16 5.46 2.84
CA GLU A 14 -2.36 5.96 3.95
C GLU A 14 -2.92 5.52 5.30
N TRP A 15 -4.25 5.65 5.49
CA TRP A 15 -4.93 5.19 6.68
C TRP A 15 -4.79 3.67 6.87
N GLU A 16 -4.95 2.88 5.78
CA GLU A 16 -4.76 1.44 5.82
C GLU A 16 -3.32 1.06 6.21
N ARG A 17 -2.30 1.75 5.67
CA ARG A 17 -0.89 1.55 6.07
C ARG A 17 -0.67 1.78 7.56
N GLN A 18 -1.23 2.86 8.10
CA GLN A 18 -1.10 3.16 9.53
C GLN A 18 -1.71 2.04 10.38
N LYS A 19 -2.91 1.58 10.04
CA LYS A 19 -3.57 0.46 10.73
C LYS A 19 -2.75 -0.83 10.65
N ARG A 20 -2.23 -1.16 9.45
CA ARG A 20 -1.36 -2.33 9.26
C ARG A 20 -0.06 -2.22 10.05
N HIS A 21 0.56 -1.04 10.09
CA HIS A 21 1.76 -0.81 10.89
C HIS A 21 1.51 -1.00 12.38
N GLU A 22 0.47 -0.35 12.91
CA GLU A 22 0.08 -0.48 14.32
C GLU A 22 -0.16 -1.94 14.71
N TRP A 23 -0.92 -2.66 13.88
CA TRP A 23 -1.23 -4.06 14.13
C TRP A 23 0.03 -4.95 14.05
N MET A 24 0.86 -4.81 13.01
CA MET A 24 2.09 -5.61 12.86
C MET A 24 3.06 -5.37 14.02
N ARG A 25 3.21 -4.13 14.49
CA ARG A 25 4.03 -3.82 15.67
C ARG A 25 3.58 -4.57 16.92
N GLN A 26 2.27 -4.73 17.11
CA GLN A 26 1.73 -5.50 18.25
C GLN A 26 2.03 -7.00 18.12
N GLN A 27 2.12 -7.53 16.88
CA GLN A 27 2.46 -8.93 16.64
C GLN A 27 3.97 -9.20 16.72
N GLY A 28 4.81 -8.18 16.44
CA GLY A 28 6.27 -8.29 16.35
C GLY A 28 6.76 -8.80 14.99
N ASP A 29 8.08 -8.74 14.77
CA ASP A 29 8.70 -9.02 13.46
C ASP A 29 8.48 -10.45 12.94
N GLN A 30 8.11 -11.41 13.80
CA GLN A 30 7.78 -12.77 13.38
C GLN A 30 6.61 -12.82 12.39
N VAL A 31 5.72 -11.82 12.38
CA VAL A 31 4.60 -11.76 11.43
C VAL A 31 5.09 -11.65 9.98
N LEU A 32 6.24 -11.01 9.77
CA LEU A 32 6.84 -10.85 8.45
C LEU A 32 7.38 -12.15 7.88
N LYS A 33 7.69 -13.15 8.72
CA LYS A 33 8.22 -14.46 8.34
C LYS A 33 7.13 -15.47 7.96
N VAL A 34 5.86 -15.09 8.06
CA VAL A 34 4.76 -15.95 7.62
C VAL A 34 4.89 -16.23 6.14
N SER A 35 4.88 -17.52 5.77
CA SER A 35 5.00 -17.96 4.37
C SER A 35 3.77 -17.56 3.56
N VAL A 36 3.99 -17.13 2.33
CA VAL A 36 2.92 -16.85 1.36
C VAL A 36 2.43 -18.11 0.66
N GLY A 37 2.99 -19.28 1.00
CA GLY A 37 2.62 -20.59 0.48
C GLY A 37 3.44 -21.01 -0.75
N PRO A 38 3.29 -22.27 -1.19
CA PRO A 38 4.15 -22.89 -2.21
C PRO A 38 3.98 -22.30 -3.62
N ASN A 39 2.90 -21.55 -3.86
CA ASN A 39 2.61 -20.92 -5.15
C ASN A 39 2.75 -19.38 -5.06
N GLY A 40 3.57 -18.86 -4.15
CA GLY A 40 3.76 -17.43 -3.93
C GLY A 40 4.56 -16.72 -5.03
N ASP A 41 4.83 -17.36 -6.16
CA ASP A 41 5.68 -16.86 -7.24
C ASP A 41 7.07 -16.45 -6.73
N ARG A 42 7.36 -15.13 -6.87
CA ARG A 42 8.62 -14.51 -6.45
C ARG A 42 8.66 -14.06 -5.00
N PHE A 43 7.59 -14.28 -4.24
CA PHE A 43 7.49 -13.88 -2.83
C PHE A 43 7.45 -15.13 -1.95
N GLU A 44 8.29 -15.16 -0.92
CA GLU A 44 8.37 -16.28 0.01
C GLU A 44 7.63 -15.97 1.32
N THR A 45 7.63 -14.70 1.72
CA THR A 45 7.13 -14.25 3.01
C THR A 45 6.18 -13.04 2.91
N VAL A 46 5.46 -12.79 3.98
CA VAL A 46 4.68 -11.55 4.15
C VAL A 46 5.57 -10.32 4.06
N GLY A 47 6.79 -10.38 4.62
CA GLY A 47 7.76 -9.28 4.51
C GLY A 47 8.14 -8.94 3.07
N ASP A 48 8.27 -9.95 2.20
CA ASP A 48 8.52 -9.73 0.77
C ASP A 48 7.36 -9.00 0.10
N LEU A 49 6.12 -9.36 0.45
CA LEU A 49 4.94 -8.69 -0.08
C LEU A 49 4.83 -7.24 0.41
N VAL A 50 5.09 -6.97 1.69
CA VAL A 50 5.11 -5.60 2.24
C VAL A 50 6.18 -4.76 1.53
N LYS A 51 7.40 -5.30 1.41
CA LYS A 51 8.49 -4.67 0.66
C LYS A 51 8.10 -4.40 -0.80
N HIS A 52 7.41 -5.35 -1.44
CA HIS A 52 6.93 -5.21 -2.81
C HIS A 52 5.92 -4.07 -2.98
N ILE A 53 4.96 -3.93 -2.06
CA ILE A 53 3.98 -2.82 -2.07
C ILE A 53 4.72 -1.49 -2.14
N PHE A 54 5.61 -1.24 -1.19
CA PHE A 54 6.32 0.04 -1.08
C PHE A 54 7.31 0.27 -2.22
N SER A 55 8.02 -0.80 -2.65
CA SER A 55 8.92 -0.75 -3.80
C SER A 55 8.19 -0.49 -5.12
N ALA A 56 6.97 -1.01 -5.27
CA ALA A 56 6.17 -0.75 -6.47
C ALA A 56 5.79 0.74 -6.55
N GLU A 57 5.27 1.30 -5.45
CA GLU A 57 4.94 2.73 -5.39
C GLU A 57 6.16 3.60 -5.73
N LYS A 58 7.29 3.37 -5.06
CA LYS A 58 8.53 4.12 -5.29
C LYS A 58 8.94 4.10 -6.75
N ARG A 59 9.01 2.91 -7.35
CA ARG A 59 9.44 2.71 -8.73
C ARG A 59 8.50 3.33 -9.77
N TYR A 60 7.18 3.30 -9.54
CA TYR A 60 6.25 3.96 -10.46
C TYR A 60 6.40 5.47 -10.44
N VAL A 61 6.56 6.07 -9.27
CA VAL A 61 6.83 7.51 -9.13
C VAL A 61 8.13 7.90 -9.83
N GLU A 62 9.22 7.19 -9.56
CA GLU A 62 10.53 7.44 -10.18
C GLU A 62 10.47 7.36 -11.71
N ARG A 63 9.81 6.34 -12.27
CA ARG A 63 9.61 6.22 -13.71
C ARG A 63 8.85 7.40 -14.31
N LEU A 64 7.73 7.78 -13.68
CA LEU A 64 6.91 8.90 -14.16
C LEU A 64 7.65 10.24 -14.06
N ALA A 65 8.51 10.38 -13.05
CA ALA A 65 9.35 11.56 -12.85
C ALA A 65 10.64 11.54 -13.69
N GLY A 66 10.93 10.44 -14.42
CA GLY A 66 12.18 10.30 -15.16
C GLY A 66 13.42 10.20 -14.27
N GLN A 67 13.26 9.77 -13.02
CA GLN A 67 14.34 9.64 -12.04
C GLN A 67 15.00 8.25 -12.09
N PRO A 68 16.26 8.14 -11.64
CA PRO A 68 16.90 6.84 -11.46
C PRO A 68 16.10 5.95 -10.49
N MET A 69 16.08 4.64 -10.78
CA MET A 69 15.37 3.67 -9.94
C MET A 69 16.13 3.41 -8.65
N THR A 70 15.46 3.54 -7.51
CA THR A 70 16.02 3.17 -6.21
C THR A 70 16.32 1.68 -6.15
N ASP A 71 17.53 1.34 -5.72
CA ASP A 71 17.88 -0.04 -5.36
C ASP A 71 17.23 -0.40 -4.01
N THR A 72 16.26 -1.29 -4.08
CA THR A 72 15.52 -1.75 -2.90
C THR A 72 16.10 -3.03 -2.28
N THR A 73 17.22 -3.54 -2.77
CA THR A 73 17.84 -4.79 -2.24
C THR A 73 18.26 -4.63 -0.79
N ALA A 74 18.77 -3.46 -0.42
CA ALA A 74 19.21 -3.14 0.93
C ALA A 74 18.05 -2.92 1.95
N VAL A 75 16.81 -2.79 1.49
CA VAL A 75 15.65 -2.65 2.40
C VAL A 75 15.38 -4.02 3.03
N PRO A 76 15.48 -4.19 4.36
CA PRO A 76 15.20 -5.47 5.00
C PRO A 76 13.72 -5.83 4.86
N ASN A 77 13.43 -7.14 4.72
CA ASN A 77 12.07 -7.68 4.63
C ASN A 77 11.61 -8.37 5.93
N ASP A 78 12.41 -8.33 6.97
CA ASP A 78 12.21 -9.01 8.26
C ASP A 78 12.18 -8.06 9.46
N ASN A 79 12.11 -6.74 9.21
CA ASN A 79 12.01 -5.71 10.25
C ASN A 79 10.87 -4.74 9.91
N ILE A 80 9.85 -4.69 10.77
CA ILE A 80 8.63 -3.88 10.58
C ILE A 80 8.96 -2.39 10.48
N GLU A 81 9.78 -1.87 11.39
CA GLU A 81 10.06 -0.43 11.42
C GLU A 81 10.83 0.02 10.18
N ALA A 82 11.80 -0.76 9.73
CA ALA A 82 12.56 -0.46 8.51
C ALA A 82 11.67 -0.51 7.25
N LEU A 83 10.80 -1.51 7.14
CA LEU A 83 9.85 -1.62 6.03
C LEU A 83 8.90 -0.42 5.99
N PHE A 84 8.27 -0.09 7.11
CA PHE A 84 7.32 1.02 7.14
C PHE A 84 8.00 2.39 7.07
N GLN A 85 9.26 2.52 7.49
CA GLN A 85 10.05 3.72 7.22
C GLN A 85 10.24 3.91 5.70
N PHE A 86 10.66 2.85 5.00
CA PHE A 86 10.76 2.87 3.54
C PHE A 86 9.40 3.16 2.87
N GLY A 87 8.31 2.60 3.41
CA GLY A 87 6.95 2.88 2.97
C GLY A 87 6.55 4.36 3.12
N ARG A 88 6.95 5.02 4.22
CA ARG A 88 6.74 6.47 4.42
C ARG A 88 7.52 7.30 3.40
N GLU A 89 8.77 6.95 3.15
CA GLU A 89 9.62 7.61 2.15
C GLU A 89 9.04 7.50 0.74
N SER A 90 8.56 6.30 0.39
CA SER A 90 7.88 6.05 -0.88
C SER A 90 6.61 6.91 -1.01
N ARG A 91 5.77 6.95 0.03
CA ARG A 91 4.54 7.76 0.04
C ARG A 91 4.82 9.25 -0.03
N ASN A 92 5.86 9.73 0.64
CA ASN A 92 6.25 11.14 0.54
C ASN A 92 6.67 11.51 -0.88
N SER A 93 7.41 10.61 -1.57
CA SER A 93 7.75 10.80 -2.99
C SER A 93 6.50 10.84 -3.89
N LEU A 94 5.49 10.01 -3.60
CA LEU A 94 4.22 10.04 -4.33
C LEU A 94 3.45 11.36 -4.10
N LYS A 95 3.39 11.83 -2.85
CA LYS A 95 2.73 13.11 -2.52
C LYS A 95 3.41 14.29 -3.22
N GLU A 96 4.73 14.37 -3.14
CA GLU A 96 5.51 15.39 -3.82
C GLU A 96 5.30 15.35 -5.35
N PHE A 97 5.34 14.15 -5.94
CA PHE A 97 5.03 13.96 -7.36
C PHE A 97 3.62 14.47 -7.69
N ALA A 98 2.61 14.10 -6.90
CA ALA A 98 1.23 14.49 -7.14
C ALA A 98 1.02 16.01 -7.05
N GLU A 99 1.75 16.70 -6.18
CA GLU A 99 1.69 18.14 -5.99
C GLU A 99 2.43 18.92 -7.08
N THR A 100 3.53 18.37 -7.61
CA THR A 100 4.43 19.09 -8.53
C THR A 100 4.24 18.70 -10.00
N PHE A 101 3.59 17.57 -10.29
CA PHE A 101 3.42 17.09 -11.66
C PHE A 101 2.45 17.98 -12.43
N PRO A 102 2.81 18.42 -13.66
CA PRO A 102 1.99 19.35 -14.45
C PRO A 102 0.57 18.84 -14.69
N ALA A 103 -0.41 19.68 -14.39
CA ALA A 103 -1.83 19.30 -14.45
C ALA A 103 -2.29 18.85 -15.84
N ASP A 104 -1.74 19.45 -16.89
CA ASP A 104 -2.03 19.13 -18.30
C ASP A 104 -1.42 17.79 -18.77
N LYS A 105 -0.48 17.22 -18.01
CA LYS A 105 0.21 15.97 -18.37
C LYS A 105 -0.38 14.72 -17.73
N TRP A 106 -1.30 14.85 -16.76
CA TRP A 106 -1.88 13.72 -16.04
C TRP A 106 -2.56 12.69 -16.95
N ASP A 107 -3.15 13.14 -18.05
CA ASP A 107 -3.90 12.30 -18.99
C ASP A 107 -3.16 12.10 -20.33
N VAL A 108 -1.90 12.54 -20.43
CA VAL A 108 -1.05 12.32 -21.61
C VAL A 108 -0.33 10.97 -21.45
N PRO A 109 -0.55 10.00 -22.38
CA PRO A 109 0.11 8.71 -22.29
C PRO A 109 1.64 8.81 -22.38
N GLN A 110 2.33 8.07 -21.56
CA GLN A 110 3.78 7.91 -21.54
C GLN A 110 4.16 6.45 -21.80
N GLN A 111 5.24 6.23 -22.51
CA GLN A 111 5.82 4.90 -22.69
C GLN A 111 6.52 4.47 -21.40
N GLN A 112 6.16 3.28 -20.91
CA GLN A 112 6.76 2.69 -19.73
C GLN A 112 7.34 1.31 -20.07
N ASN A 113 8.64 1.16 -19.86
CA ASN A 113 9.31 -0.13 -19.98
C ASN A 113 9.16 -0.89 -18.67
N LEU A 114 8.31 -1.89 -18.65
CA LEU A 114 8.28 -2.91 -17.60
C LEU A 114 9.24 -4.05 -17.98
N VAL A 115 9.62 -4.86 -17.01
CA VAL A 115 10.66 -5.90 -17.20
C VAL A 115 10.44 -6.77 -18.45
N VAL A 116 9.17 -7.08 -18.75
CA VAL A 116 8.83 -8.02 -19.86
C VAL A 116 7.93 -7.40 -20.93
N VAL A 117 7.42 -6.18 -20.73
CA VAL A 117 6.52 -5.52 -21.67
C VAL A 117 6.74 -4.00 -21.69
N MET A 118 6.50 -3.42 -22.84
CA MET A 118 6.38 -1.96 -23.00
C MET A 118 4.89 -1.61 -23.03
N ILE A 119 4.48 -0.67 -22.19
CA ILE A 119 3.09 -0.19 -22.14
C ILE A 119 3.03 1.32 -22.40
N SER A 120 1.93 1.77 -22.98
CA SER A 120 1.57 3.19 -23.04
C SER A 120 0.48 3.45 -22.01
N VAL A 121 0.77 4.27 -21.00
CA VAL A 121 -0.12 4.50 -19.86
C VAL A 121 -0.07 5.95 -19.41
N THR A 122 -1.23 6.52 -19.03
CA THR A 122 -1.27 7.86 -18.46
C THR A 122 -0.73 7.87 -17.03
N PRO A 123 -0.09 8.94 -16.56
CA PRO A 123 0.31 9.09 -15.17
C PRO A 123 -0.84 8.85 -14.19
N ARG A 124 -2.03 9.39 -14.47
CA ARG A 124 -3.24 9.15 -13.66
C ARG A 124 -3.53 7.66 -13.51
N LYS A 125 -3.54 6.91 -14.61
CA LYS A 125 -3.79 5.46 -14.58
C LYS A 125 -2.68 4.71 -13.82
N ALA A 126 -1.43 5.10 -14.00
CA ALA A 126 -0.29 4.46 -13.32
C ALA A 126 -0.36 4.67 -11.79
N ILE A 127 -0.66 5.88 -11.33
CA ILE A 127 -0.82 6.16 -9.89
C ILE A 127 -2.07 5.48 -9.33
N THR A 128 -3.21 5.53 -10.03
CA THR A 128 -4.40 4.77 -9.62
C THR A 128 -4.08 3.28 -9.48
N HIS A 129 -3.33 2.71 -10.45
CA HIS A 129 -2.92 1.32 -10.39
C HIS A 129 -2.10 1.02 -9.13
N VAL A 130 -1.14 1.88 -8.78
CA VAL A 130 -0.28 1.70 -7.60
C VAL A 130 -1.11 1.65 -6.30
N LEU A 131 -2.08 2.55 -6.14
CA LEU A 131 -2.93 2.59 -4.96
C LEU A 131 -3.85 1.36 -4.86
N LEU A 132 -4.45 0.94 -5.99
CA LEU A 132 -5.26 -0.28 -6.04
C LEU A 132 -4.42 -1.56 -5.86
N HIS A 133 -3.21 -1.58 -6.38
CA HIS A 133 -2.25 -2.66 -6.24
C HIS A 133 -1.89 -2.88 -4.76
N GLU A 134 -1.64 -1.81 -4.03
CA GLU A 134 -1.41 -1.84 -2.59
C GLU A 134 -2.60 -2.48 -1.85
N THR A 135 -3.81 -1.96 -2.07
CA THR A 135 -5.03 -2.49 -1.45
C THR A 135 -5.21 -3.99 -1.70
N ARG A 136 -4.97 -4.43 -2.94
CA ARG A 136 -5.04 -5.85 -3.31
C ARG A 136 -4.05 -6.70 -2.51
N HIS A 137 -2.81 -6.23 -2.37
CA HIS A 137 -1.79 -6.98 -1.61
C HIS A 137 -2.05 -6.97 -0.11
N TRP A 138 -2.57 -5.88 0.46
CA TRP A 138 -2.98 -5.89 1.87
C TRP A 138 -4.11 -6.90 2.14
N ALA A 139 -5.07 -7.03 1.25
CA ALA A 139 -6.10 -8.06 1.35
C ALA A 139 -5.51 -9.49 1.28
N GLN A 140 -4.54 -9.71 0.39
CA GLN A 140 -3.81 -10.97 0.26
C GLN A 140 -3.03 -11.29 1.54
N ILE A 141 -2.25 -10.36 2.06
CA ILE A 141 -1.51 -10.48 3.33
C ILE A 141 -2.47 -10.81 4.48
N GLY A 142 -3.59 -10.09 4.57
CA GLY A 142 -4.60 -10.36 5.60
C GLY A 142 -5.17 -11.78 5.54
N ALA A 143 -5.37 -12.34 4.34
CA ALA A 143 -5.80 -13.72 4.19
C ALA A 143 -4.72 -14.71 4.66
N MET A 144 -3.47 -14.52 4.26
CA MET A 144 -2.34 -15.36 4.66
C MET A 144 -2.12 -15.37 6.18
N LEU A 145 -2.16 -14.20 6.80
CA LEU A 145 -2.02 -14.06 8.24
C LEU A 145 -3.14 -14.77 9.01
N ARG A 146 -4.39 -14.69 8.53
CA ARG A 146 -5.50 -15.46 9.13
C ARG A 146 -5.28 -16.97 9.01
N MET A 147 -4.79 -17.44 7.86
CA MET A 147 -4.47 -18.86 7.67
C MET A 147 -3.34 -19.32 8.59
N ALA A 148 -2.41 -18.44 8.93
CA ALA A 148 -1.34 -18.69 9.91
C ALA A 148 -1.77 -18.53 11.38
N GLY A 149 -3.07 -18.30 11.64
CA GLY A 149 -3.64 -18.23 13.00
C GLY A 149 -3.63 -16.85 13.64
N TYR A 150 -3.21 -15.80 12.92
CA TYR A 150 -3.29 -14.44 13.44
C TYR A 150 -4.72 -13.91 13.37
N LYS A 151 -5.18 -13.31 14.45
CA LYS A 151 -6.46 -12.59 14.43
C LYS A 151 -6.24 -11.25 13.72
N GLY A 152 -6.98 -11.04 12.64
CA GLY A 152 -6.93 -9.79 11.90
C GLY A 152 -7.50 -8.61 12.69
N ASP A 153 -6.99 -7.42 12.40
CA ASP A 153 -7.63 -6.18 12.82
C ASP A 153 -8.77 -5.83 11.87
N PHE A 154 -9.83 -5.22 12.43
CA PHE A 154 -10.98 -4.80 11.63
C PHE A 154 -10.73 -3.37 11.11
N HIS A 155 -10.43 -3.25 9.83
CA HIS A 155 -10.30 -1.98 9.14
C HIS A 155 -10.93 -2.13 7.75
N ASP A 156 -11.96 -1.38 7.52
CA ASP A 156 -12.72 -1.34 6.29
C ASP A 156 -12.77 0.11 5.80
N PHE A 157 -12.89 0.31 4.50
CA PHE A 157 -13.02 1.64 3.90
C PHE A 157 -14.09 2.49 4.58
N LEU A 158 -15.17 1.86 5.05
CA LEU A 158 -16.27 2.54 5.73
C LEU A 158 -15.82 3.27 7.01
N PHE A 159 -14.71 2.85 7.62
CA PHE A 159 -14.15 3.47 8.84
C PHE A 159 -13.01 4.45 8.56
N CYS A 160 -12.61 4.58 7.29
CA CYS A 160 -11.62 5.54 6.86
C CYS A 160 -12.22 6.96 6.88
N PRO A 161 -11.44 8.01 7.21
CA PRO A 161 -11.90 9.38 7.12
C PRO A 161 -12.08 9.89 5.67
N ALA A 162 -11.49 9.22 4.68
CA ALA A 162 -11.61 9.58 3.27
C ALA A 162 -13.08 9.71 2.85
N MET A 163 -13.39 10.69 2.04
CA MET A 163 -14.73 11.06 1.60
C MET A 163 -15.67 11.52 2.75
N GLY A 164 -15.14 11.77 3.94
CA GLY A 164 -15.89 12.23 5.09
C GLY A 164 -16.62 11.13 5.87
N GLY A 165 -17.32 11.54 6.91
CA GLY A 165 -18.01 10.64 7.83
C GLY A 165 -17.44 10.71 9.25
N ILE A 166 -18.19 10.18 10.20
CA ILE A 166 -17.77 10.09 11.62
C ILE A 166 -18.02 8.67 12.10
N VAL A 167 -16.98 7.99 12.54
CA VAL A 167 -17.09 6.72 13.25
C VAL A 167 -17.38 7.01 14.71
N ARG A 168 -18.55 6.59 15.18
CA ARG A 168 -18.89 6.62 16.61
C ARG A 168 -18.97 5.19 17.11
N HIS A 169 -18.12 4.82 18.05
CA HIS A 169 -18.29 3.55 18.75
C HIS A 169 -19.56 3.65 19.61
N SER A 170 -20.53 2.80 19.37
CA SER A 170 -21.63 2.63 20.31
C SER A 170 -21.04 2.22 21.65
N GLN A 171 -21.27 3.01 22.70
CA GLN A 171 -20.97 2.56 24.05
C GLN A 171 -21.80 1.29 24.26
N GLY A 172 -21.12 0.14 24.27
CA GLY A 172 -21.76 -1.11 24.61
C GLY A 172 -22.36 -0.95 26.00
N THR A 173 -23.68 -1.02 26.11
CA THR A 173 -24.31 -1.32 27.38
C THR A 173 -23.69 -2.64 27.84
N ALA A 174 -22.82 -2.57 28.84
CA ALA A 174 -22.38 -3.74 29.57
C ALA A 174 -23.63 -4.38 30.17
N SER A 175 -24.22 -5.33 29.44
CA SER A 175 -25.26 -6.19 29.98
C SER A 175 -24.57 -7.11 30.95
N ALA A 176 -24.74 -6.81 32.24
CA ALA A 176 -24.48 -7.75 33.28
C ALA A 176 -25.34 -9.02 33.05
N ARG A 177 -24.65 -10.14 32.76
CA ARG A 177 -25.13 -11.49 33.09
C ARG A 177 -23.96 -12.37 33.42
#